data_570fd05339c605ec63ec569403f70ce9
#
_entry.id   570fd05339c605ec63ec569403f70ce9
#
_cell.length_a   1.000
_cell.length_b   1.000
_cell.length_c   1.000
_cell.angle_alpha   90.00
_cell.angle_beta   90.00
_cell.angle_gamma   90.00
#
_symmetry.space_group_name_H-M   'P 1'
#
loop_
_entity.id
_entity.type
_entity.pdbx_description
1 polymer ?
#
loop_
_entity_poly.entity_id
_entity_poly.type
_entity_poly.pdbx_seq_one_letter_code
_entity_poly.pdbx_strand_id
1 'polypeptide(L)'
;MIRKLQIKFVAMCMILVTAVLGVVFTAVFFSAKQNIEVISHQVLQRVMEDDTPSGRPDLGLNRGGEDVLLPYFTVNLWDRSGIYEAFVTGGTYSNLQDTQELQTILTDCLQQNRPEGTIHSYGLRYLRRDYGLYERIAFVDMSMEQATLQEIMGSYLQIGLAALLLPGLCHRAGGPPGQQD
;
A
#
# COMPACT_ATOMS: atom_id res chain seq x y z
N MET A 1 -16.92 -32.97 36.41
CA MET A 1 -15.82 -33.34 35.53
C MET A 1 -16.06 -32.93 34.07
N ILE A 2 -17.25 -33.11 33.52
CA ILE A 2 -17.62 -32.83 32.10
C ILE A 2 -17.36 -31.37 31.70
N ARG A 3 -17.70 -30.39 32.54
CA ARG A 3 -17.52 -28.95 32.25
C ARG A 3 -16.06 -28.53 32.00
N LYS A 4 -15.12 -29.12 32.72
CA LYS A 4 -13.68 -28.84 32.52
C LYS A 4 -13.16 -29.40 31.19
N LEU A 5 -13.72 -30.53 30.74
CA LEU A 5 -13.37 -31.15 29.47
C LEU A 5 -13.91 -30.34 28.28
N GLN A 6 -15.15 -29.86 28.38
CA GLN A 6 -15.79 -29.00 27.39
C GLN A 6 -14.99 -27.67 27.19
N ILE A 7 -14.59 -27.05 28.29
CA ILE A 7 -13.81 -25.79 28.21
C ILE A 7 -12.47 -26.02 27.54
N LYS A 8 -11.75 -27.09 27.85
CA LYS A 8 -10.50 -27.43 27.20
C LYS A 8 -10.66 -27.69 25.70
N PHE A 9 -11.72 -28.39 25.32
CA PHE A 9 -12.04 -28.68 23.93
C PHE A 9 -12.36 -27.41 23.14
N VAL A 10 -13.21 -26.53 23.67
CA VAL A 10 -13.55 -25.25 23.06
C VAL A 10 -12.32 -24.38 22.93
N ALA A 11 -11.51 -24.28 23.97
CA ALA A 11 -10.27 -23.49 23.93
C ALA A 11 -9.29 -24.00 22.85
N MET A 12 -9.14 -25.33 22.72
CA MET A 12 -8.28 -25.92 21.71
C MET A 12 -8.79 -25.63 20.29
N CYS A 13 -10.10 -25.76 20.06
CA CYS A 13 -10.72 -25.41 18.77
C CYS A 13 -10.54 -23.92 18.45
N MET A 14 -10.73 -23.03 19.43
CA MET A 14 -10.53 -21.59 19.25
C MET A 14 -9.08 -21.24 18.88
N ILE A 15 -8.11 -21.84 19.55
CA ILE A 15 -6.69 -21.62 19.22
C ILE A 15 -6.39 -22.08 17.79
N LEU A 16 -6.91 -23.25 17.40
CA LEU A 16 -6.69 -23.79 16.07
C LEU A 16 -7.32 -22.90 14.99
N VAL A 17 -8.56 -22.47 15.17
CA VAL A 17 -9.24 -21.55 14.22
C VAL A 17 -8.49 -20.21 14.12
N THR A 18 -8.06 -19.64 15.26
CA THR A 18 -7.32 -18.39 15.26
C THR A 18 -5.97 -18.55 14.54
N ALA A 19 -5.27 -19.66 14.73
CA ALA A 19 -4.02 -19.94 14.05
C ALA A 19 -4.19 -20.04 12.52
N VAL A 20 -5.23 -20.77 12.07
CA VAL A 20 -5.54 -20.89 10.63
C VAL A 20 -5.88 -19.54 10.02
N LEU A 21 -6.75 -18.76 10.69
CA LEU A 21 -7.09 -17.41 10.23
C LEU A 21 -5.85 -16.51 10.15
N GLY A 22 -4.97 -16.55 11.14
CA GLY A 22 -3.72 -15.80 11.14
C GLY A 22 -2.83 -16.12 9.94
N VAL A 23 -2.69 -17.39 9.61
CA VAL A 23 -1.92 -17.83 8.42
C VAL A 23 -2.56 -17.30 7.13
N VAL A 24 -3.87 -17.46 6.97
CA VAL A 24 -4.59 -17.00 5.78
C VAL A 24 -4.48 -15.48 5.62
N PHE A 25 -4.68 -14.71 6.68
CA PHE A 25 -4.55 -13.25 6.61
C PHE A 25 -3.14 -12.80 6.27
N THR A 26 -2.15 -13.44 6.85
CA THR A 26 -0.75 -13.16 6.52
C THR A 26 -0.47 -13.41 5.05
N ALA A 27 -0.92 -14.53 4.51
CA ALA A 27 -0.73 -14.88 3.10
C ALA A 27 -1.43 -13.87 2.17
N VAL A 28 -2.68 -13.49 2.47
CA VAL A 28 -3.44 -12.51 1.69
C VAL A 28 -2.76 -11.14 1.72
N PHE A 29 -2.30 -10.69 2.89
CA PHE A 29 -1.61 -9.42 3.04
C PHE A 29 -0.31 -9.36 2.21
N PHE A 30 0.53 -10.39 2.29
CA PHE A 30 1.75 -10.45 1.49
C PHE A 30 1.45 -10.50 -0.01
N SER A 31 0.43 -11.25 -0.43
CA SER A 31 0.00 -11.32 -1.83
C SER A 31 -0.50 -9.95 -2.33
N ALA A 32 -1.30 -9.25 -1.54
CA ALA A 32 -1.79 -7.91 -1.89
C ALA A 32 -0.63 -6.91 -2.02
N LYS A 33 0.31 -6.92 -1.06
CA LYS A 33 1.49 -6.05 -1.10
C LYS A 33 2.35 -6.31 -2.34
N GLN A 34 2.63 -7.57 -2.67
CA GLN A 34 3.37 -7.93 -3.89
C GLN A 34 2.65 -7.45 -5.16
N ASN A 35 1.33 -7.58 -5.22
CA ASN A 35 0.56 -7.12 -6.38
C ASN A 35 0.71 -5.60 -6.59
N ILE A 36 0.62 -4.80 -5.54
CA ILE A 36 0.81 -3.34 -5.61
C ILE A 36 2.23 -3.01 -6.10
N GLU A 37 3.24 -3.69 -5.60
CA GLU A 37 4.63 -3.48 -6.04
C GLU A 37 4.80 -3.79 -7.54
N VAL A 38 4.23 -4.88 -8.02
CA VAL A 38 4.30 -5.26 -9.45
C VAL A 38 3.56 -4.25 -10.32
N ILE A 39 2.35 -3.87 -9.94
CA ILE A 39 1.54 -2.91 -10.71
C ILE A 39 2.23 -1.56 -10.76
N SER A 40 2.71 -1.03 -9.64
CA SER A 40 3.40 0.27 -9.60
C SER A 40 4.67 0.28 -10.46
N HIS A 41 5.43 -0.81 -10.47
CA HIS A 41 6.61 -0.95 -11.32
C HIS A 41 6.23 -1.00 -12.82
N GLN A 42 5.18 -1.73 -13.18
CA GLN A 42 4.67 -1.77 -14.56
C GLN A 42 4.19 -0.40 -15.05
N VAL A 43 3.48 0.34 -14.19
CA VAL A 43 3.05 1.71 -14.51
C VAL A 43 4.25 2.61 -14.75
N LEU A 44 5.26 2.59 -13.86
CA LEU A 44 6.48 3.38 -14.01
C LEU A 44 7.23 3.07 -15.31
N GLN A 45 7.37 1.79 -15.66
CA GLN A 45 8.05 1.41 -16.90
C GLN A 45 7.31 1.94 -18.13
N ARG A 46 5.98 1.80 -18.19
CA ARG A 46 5.19 2.27 -19.32
C ARG A 46 5.20 3.79 -19.45
N VAL A 47 5.05 4.50 -18.33
CA VAL A 47 5.14 5.96 -18.29
C VAL A 47 6.51 6.46 -18.79
N MET A 48 7.57 5.67 -18.53
CA MET A 48 8.90 5.98 -19.06
C MET A 48 9.07 5.72 -20.55
N GLU A 49 8.37 4.72 -21.09
CA GLU A 49 8.42 4.35 -22.51
C GLU A 49 7.52 5.25 -23.36
N ASP A 50 6.48 5.84 -22.76
CA ASP A 50 5.52 6.67 -23.48
C ASP A 50 6.06 8.11 -23.61
N ASP A 51 6.50 8.45 -24.81
CA ASP A 51 7.03 9.79 -25.13
C ASP A 51 5.93 10.81 -25.47
N THR A 52 4.65 10.41 -25.41
CA THR A 52 3.54 11.29 -25.75
C THR A 52 3.13 12.16 -24.58
N PRO A 53 3.32 13.51 -24.63
CA PRO A 53 3.03 14.41 -23.50
C PRO A 53 1.55 14.57 -23.15
N SER A 54 0.64 13.95 -23.89
CA SER A 54 -0.80 14.23 -23.80
C SER A 54 -1.70 13.01 -23.77
N GLY A 55 -1.17 11.80 -23.75
CA GLY A 55 -1.96 10.58 -23.81
C GLY A 55 -1.99 9.87 -22.46
N ARG A 56 -3.19 9.48 -22.06
CA ARG A 56 -3.39 8.49 -21.00
C ARG A 56 -2.66 7.21 -21.43
N PRO A 57 -1.61 6.74 -20.75
CA PRO A 57 -0.93 5.52 -21.17
C PRO A 57 -1.95 4.39 -21.16
N ASP A 58 -2.06 3.69 -22.29
CA ASP A 58 -2.82 2.45 -22.35
C ASP A 58 -2.06 1.40 -21.56
N LEU A 59 -2.45 1.21 -20.32
CA LEU A 59 -1.78 0.29 -19.40
C LEU A 59 -1.98 -1.17 -19.79
N GLY A 60 -2.81 -1.46 -20.83
CA GLY A 60 -3.06 -2.83 -21.32
C GLY A 60 -3.49 -3.81 -20.23
N LEU A 61 -3.88 -3.30 -19.07
CA LEU A 61 -4.40 -4.07 -17.94
C LEU A 61 -5.89 -4.38 -18.12
N ASN A 62 -6.33 -4.51 -19.37
CA ASN A 62 -7.72 -4.84 -19.73
C ASN A 62 -8.05 -6.29 -19.30
N ARG A 63 -8.00 -6.54 -17.99
CA ARG A 63 -8.53 -7.71 -17.33
C ARG A 63 -9.74 -7.27 -16.50
N GLY A 64 -10.87 -7.03 -17.18
CA GLY A 64 -12.16 -6.91 -16.47
C GLY A 64 -12.61 -5.49 -16.13
N GLY A 65 -12.39 -4.50 -16.99
CA GLY A 65 -13.26 -3.32 -17.05
C GLY A 65 -13.05 -2.21 -16.02
N GLU A 66 -12.10 -2.29 -15.11
CA GLU A 66 -11.66 -1.17 -14.28
C GLU A 66 -10.16 -0.95 -14.50
N ASP A 67 -9.84 0.13 -15.20
CA ASP A 67 -8.46 0.65 -15.27
C ASP A 67 -8.07 1.09 -13.86
N VAL A 68 -7.26 0.31 -13.17
CA VAL A 68 -6.61 0.74 -11.92
C VAL A 68 -5.59 1.81 -12.32
N LEU A 69 -6.05 3.05 -12.34
CA LEU A 69 -5.23 4.21 -12.62
C LEU A 69 -4.59 4.68 -11.34
N LEU A 70 -3.36 4.22 -11.11
CA LEU A 70 -2.51 4.85 -10.12
C LEU A 70 -2.18 6.27 -10.61
N PRO A 71 -2.41 7.32 -9.79
CA PRO A 71 -2.00 8.66 -10.14
C PRO A 71 -0.48 8.70 -10.34
N TYR A 72 -0.04 9.32 -11.44
CA TYR A 72 1.38 9.44 -11.76
C TYR A 72 1.70 10.84 -12.26
N PHE A 73 2.97 11.20 -12.21
CA PHE A 73 3.51 12.37 -12.88
C PHE A 73 4.96 12.13 -13.30
N THR A 74 5.40 12.88 -14.29
CA THR A 74 6.76 12.81 -14.81
C THR A 74 7.44 14.16 -14.74
N VAL A 75 8.72 14.14 -14.38
CA VAL A 75 9.56 15.34 -14.30
C VAL A 75 10.80 15.12 -15.13
N ASN A 76 11.11 16.08 -16.00
CA ASN A 76 12.39 16.13 -16.72
C ASN A 76 13.31 17.10 -15.99
N LEU A 77 14.48 16.61 -15.61
CA LEU A 77 15.56 17.40 -15.02
C LEU A 77 16.61 17.69 -16.07
N TRP A 78 16.91 18.97 -16.27
CA TRP A 78 17.95 19.44 -17.15
C TRP A 78 19.11 19.98 -16.30
N ASP A 79 20.30 19.42 -16.47
CA ASP A 79 21.51 19.97 -15.88
C ASP A 79 22.10 21.03 -16.81
N ARG A 80 21.93 22.30 -16.48
CA ARG A 80 22.60 23.41 -17.14
C ARG A 80 23.64 23.99 -16.21
N SER A 81 24.86 23.47 -16.31
CA SER A 81 26.03 24.01 -15.59
C SER A 81 25.87 23.99 -14.05
N GLY A 82 25.28 22.91 -13.51
CA GLY A 82 25.07 22.75 -12.07
C GLY A 82 23.76 23.37 -11.54
N ILE A 83 22.92 23.90 -12.44
CA ILE A 83 21.55 24.34 -12.09
C ILE A 83 20.57 23.32 -12.66
N TYR A 84 19.83 22.67 -11.78
CA TYR A 84 18.78 21.75 -12.17
C TYR A 84 17.50 22.51 -12.46
N GLU A 85 17.04 22.48 -13.70
CA GLU A 85 15.72 22.96 -14.09
C GLU A 85 14.77 21.76 -14.17
N ALA A 86 13.71 21.78 -13.36
CA ALA A 86 12.72 20.70 -13.30
C ALA A 86 11.43 21.13 -14.01
N PHE A 87 10.98 20.33 -14.97
CA PHE A 87 9.73 20.55 -15.69
C PHE A 87 8.82 19.33 -15.53
N VAL A 88 7.60 19.54 -15.03
CA VAL A 88 6.56 18.52 -15.04
C VAL A 88 6.05 18.36 -16.47
N THR A 89 6.24 17.17 -17.03
CA THR A 89 5.96 16.92 -18.46
C THR A 89 4.69 16.13 -18.71
N GLY A 90 4.10 15.51 -17.70
CA GLY A 90 2.85 14.78 -17.85
C GLY A 90 2.36 14.21 -16.51
N GLY A 91 1.12 13.77 -16.47
CA GLY A 91 0.60 13.07 -15.32
C GLY A 91 -0.89 13.27 -15.06
N THR A 92 -1.43 12.41 -14.22
CA THR A 92 -2.81 12.45 -13.71
C THR A 92 -2.88 12.93 -12.26
N TYR A 93 -1.72 13.22 -11.65
CA TYR A 93 -1.63 13.68 -10.28
C TYR A 93 -2.02 15.16 -10.19
N SER A 94 -3.13 15.45 -9.53
CA SER A 94 -3.72 16.80 -9.49
C SER A 94 -3.15 17.73 -8.41
N ASN A 95 -2.36 17.21 -7.48
CA ASN A 95 -1.92 17.94 -6.28
C ASN A 95 -0.55 18.66 -6.43
N LEU A 96 0.08 18.63 -7.60
CA LEU A 96 1.38 19.28 -7.84
C LEU A 96 1.30 20.81 -8.04
N GLN A 97 0.30 21.47 -7.47
CA GLN A 97 0.20 22.93 -7.58
C GLN A 97 1.22 23.68 -6.70
N ASP A 98 1.81 23.01 -5.73
CA ASP A 98 2.83 23.60 -4.86
C ASP A 98 4.25 23.29 -5.38
N THR A 99 4.90 24.31 -5.94
CA THR A 99 6.28 24.23 -6.42
C THR A 99 7.25 23.85 -5.29
N GLN A 100 6.95 24.17 -4.05
CA GLN A 100 7.78 23.88 -2.90
C GLN A 100 7.72 22.39 -2.53
N GLU A 101 6.55 21.79 -2.62
CA GLU A 101 6.35 20.35 -2.40
C GLU A 101 7.10 19.53 -3.45
N LEU A 102 7.00 19.91 -4.73
CA LEU A 102 7.71 19.27 -5.82
C LEU A 102 9.23 19.32 -5.61
N GLN A 103 9.77 20.47 -5.18
CA GLN A 103 11.19 20.62 -4.88
C GLN A 103 11.64 19.68 -3.75
N THR A 104 10.83 19.52 -2.72
CA THR A 104 11.13 18.62 -1.61
C THR A 104 11.15 17.16 -2.08
N ILE A 105 10.14 16.73 -2.85
CA ILE A 105 10.07 15.40 -3.43
C ILE A 105 11.28 15.09 -4.31
N LEU A 106 11.66 16.05 -5.18
CA LEU A 106 12.83 15.90 -6.04
C LEU A 106 14.14 15.83 -5.25
N THR A 107 14.27 16.65 -4.21
CA THR A 107 15.45 16.63 -3.34
C THR A 107 15.61 15.28 -2.66
N ASP A 108 14.53 14.74 -2.08
CA ASP A 108 14.53 13.43 -1.44
C ASP A 108 14.86 12.30 -2.44
N CYS A 109 14.32 12.39 -3.66
CA CYS A 109 14.60 11.45 -4.73
C CYS A 109 16.09 11.47 -5.14
N LEU A 110 16.66 12.67 -5.33
CA LEU A 110 18.05 12.84 -5.74
C LEU A 110 19.04 12.42 -4.64
N GLN A 111 18.72 12.68 -3.37
CA GLN A 111 19.56 12.26 -2.23
C GLN A 111 19.66 10.74 -2.11
N GLN A 112 18.64 9.98 -2.48
CA GLN A 112 18.71 8.52 -2.45
C GLN A 112 19.72 7.94 -3.44
N ASN A 113 20.07 8.67 -4.48
CA ASN A 113 21.03 8.30 -5.53
C ASN A 113 20.85 6.87 -6.08
N ARG A 114 19.59 6.47 -6.28
CA ARG A 114 19.17 5.16 -6.81
C ARG A 114 18.33 5.35 -8.07
N PRO A 115 18.42 4.42 -9.03
CA PRO A 115 17.61 4.50 -10.25
C PRO A 115 16.11 4.26 -9.97
N GLU A 116 15.78 3.60 -8.89
CA GLU A 116 14.40 3.38 -8.42
C GLU A 116 14.33 3.38 -6.89
N GLY A 117 13.17 3.76 -6.36
CA GLY A 117 12.97 3.81 -4.92
C GLY A 117 11.57 4.25 -4.53
N THR A 118 11.39 4.44 -3.23
CA THR A 118 10.14 4.92 -2.64
C THR A 118 10.42 6.09 -1.71
N ILE A 119 9.63 7.15 -1.85
CA ILE A 119 9.62 8.29 -0.93
C ILE A 119 8.47 8.07 0.04
N HIS A 120 8.78 7.49 1.20
CA HIS A 120 7.77 7.07 2.17
C HIS A 120 6.96 8.22 2.75
N SER A 121 7.55 9.41 2.87
CA SER A 121 6.88 10.63 3.37
C SER A 121 5.69 11.05 2.52
N TYR A 122 5.72 10.73 1.23
CA TYR A 122 4.69 11.10 0.27
C TYR A 122 3.95 9.87 -0.32
N GLY A 123 4.32 8.65 0.05
CA GLY A 123 3.76 7.43 -0.53
C GLY A 123 4.06 7.28 -2.03
N LEU A 124 5.11 7.94 -2.53
CA LEU A 124 5.48 7.97 -3.93
C LEU A 124 6.54 6.91 -4.23
N ARG A 125 6.36 6.17 -5.32
CA ARG A 125 7.41 5.34 -5.92
C ARG A 125 7.95 6.03 -7.15
N TYR A 126 9.27 5.98 -7.36
CA TYR A 126 9.90 6.64 -8.50
C TYR A 126 10.79 5.70 -9.30
N LEU A 127 10.95 6.04 -10.58
CA LEU A 127 11.91 5.45 -11.51
C LEU A 127 12.63 6.58 -12.23
N ARG A 128 13.97 6.50 -12.25
CA ARG A 128 14.85 7.48 -12.91
C ARG A 128 15.49 6.86 -14.15
N ARG A 129 15.56 7.61 -15.22
CA ARG A 129 16.27 7.21 -16.43
C ARG A 129 17.01 8.40 -17.04
N ASP A 130 18.28 8.22 -17.28
CA ASP A 130 19.12 9.20 -17.95
C ASP A 130 18.99 9.03 -19.48
N TYR A 131 18.66 10.13 -20.16
CA TYR A 131 18.60 10.23 -21.62
C TYR A 131 19.77 11.03 -22.20
N GLY A 132 20.80 11.35 -21.41
CA GLY A 132 22.01 12.06 -21.80
C GLY A 132 21.84 13.57 -21.82
N LEU A 133 20.77 14.12 -22.38
CA LEU A 133 20.46 15.54 -22.38
C LEU A 133 19.67 15.99 -21.18
N TYR A 134 18.90 15.09 -20.62
CA TYR A 134 18.05 15.29 -19.43
C TYR A 134 17.85 13.97 -18.72
N GLU A 135 17.55 14.04 -17.45
CA GLU A 135 17.12 12.91 -16.66
C GLU A 135 15.60 12.96 -16.51
N ARG A 136 14.90 11.88 -16.85
CA ARG A 136 13.46 11.75 -16.62
C ARG A 136 13.24 10.96 -15.35
N ILE A 137 12.36 11.49 -14.50
CA ILE A 137 11.89 10.82 -13.29
C ILE A 137 10.38 10.64 -13.39
N ALA A 138 9.91 9.41 -13.34
CA ALA A 138 8.50 9.10 -13.23
C ALA A 138 8.18 8.80 -11.76
N PHE A 139 7.06 9.32 -11.30
CA PHE A 139 6.52 9.09 -9.96
C PHE A 139 5.13 8.48 -10.05
N VAL A 140 4.85 7.51 -9.19
CA VAL A 140 3.52 6.90 -9.03
C VAL A 140 3.11 7.04 -7.56
N ASP A 141 1.89 7.53 -7.35
CA ASP A 141 1.30 7.65 -6.02
C ASP A 141 0.66 6.32 -5.60
N MET A 142 1.14 5.79 -4.48
CA MET A 142 0.64 4.55 -3.86
C MET A 142 -0.02 4.82 -2.51
N SER A 143 -0.29 6.07 -2.17
CA SER A 143 -0.82 6.46 -0.85
C SER A 143 -2.21 5.86 -0.60
N MET A 144 -3.07 5.82 -1.60
CA MET A 144 -4.42 5.25 -1.53
C MET A 144 -4.39 3.74 -1.27
N GLU A 145 -3.55 3.02 -2.00
CA GLU A 145 -3.40 1.57 -1.85
C GLU A 145 -2.80 1.20 -0.51
N GLN A 146 -1.81 1.96 -0.04
CA GLN A 146 -1.20 1.77 1.27
C GLN A 146 -2.19 2.07 2.40
N ALA A 147 -2.98 3.14 2.29
CA ALA A 147 -4.02 3.46 3.25
C ALA A 147 -5.10 2.36 3.31
N THR A 148 -5.53 1.87 2.16
CA THR A 148 -6.50 0.77 2.07
C THR A 148 -5.98 -0.50 2.72
N LEU A 149 -4.71 -0.86 2.49
CA LEU A 149 -4.09 -2.02 3.15
C LEU A 149 -4.02 -1.85 4.67
N GLN A 150 -3.70 -0.65 5.16
CA GLN A 150 -3.66 -0.37 6.59
C GLN A 150 -5.04 -0.44 7.23
N GLU A 151 -6.07 0.08 6.55
CA GLU A 151 -7.46 0.04 7.03
C GLU A 151 -7.98 -1.39 7.11
N ILE A 152 -7.71 -2.19 6.07
CA ILE A 152 -8.05 -3.62 6.04
C ILE A 152 -7.36 -4.35 7.19
N MET A 153 -6.05 -4.15 7.40
CA MET A 153 -5.31 -4.74 8.51
C MET A 153 -5.88 -4.35 9.88
N GLY A 154 -6.21 -3.07 10.07
CA GLY A 154 -6.81 -2.57 11.30
C GLY A 154 -8.14 -3.25 11.59
N SER A 155 -9.01 -3.38 10.59
CA SER A 155 -10.31 -4.05 10.69
C SER A 155 -10.17 -5.52 11.04
N TYR A 156 -9.26 -6.25 10.40
CA TYR A 156 -9.03 -7.66 10.71
C TYR A 156 -8.44 -7.88 12.10
N LEU A 157 -7.54 -6.99 12.55
CA LEU A 157 -7.00 -7.05 13.91
C LEU A 157 -8.11 -6.86 14.96
N GLN A 158 -9.00 -5.90 14.73
CA GLN A 158 -10.16 -5.64 15.62
C GLN A 158 -11.11 -6.82 15.68
N ILE A 159 -11.46 -7.41 14.53
CA ILE A 159 -12.33 -8.58 14.46
C ILE A 159 -11.68 -9.79 15.14
N GLY A 160 -10.39 -10.02 14.91
CA GLY A 160 -9.64 -11.10 15.54
C GLY A 160 -9.58 -10.95 17.07
N LEU A 161 -9.33 -9.73 17.56
CA LEU A 161 -9.31 -9.43 18.99
C LEU A 161 -10.70 -9.61 19.62
N ALA A 162 -11.75 -9.13 18.97
CA ALA A 162 -13.13 -9.31 19.43
C ALA A 162 -13.51 -10.79 19.51
N ALA A 163 -13.16 -11.59 18.51
CA ALA A 163 -13.41 -13.02 18.48
C ALA A 163 -12.70 -13.78 19.62
N LEU A 164 -11.52 -13.32 20.05
CA LEU A 164 -10.78 -13.89 21.18
C LEU A 164 -11.39 -13.51 22.53
N LEU A 165 -11.95 -12.30 22.66
CA LEU A 165 -12.49 -11.79 23.93
C LEU A 165 -13.91 -12.27 24.23
N LEU A 166 -14.73 -12.47 23.18
CA LEU A 166 -16.15 -12.89 23.33
C LEU A 166 -16.33 -14.17 24.15
N PRO A 167 -15.58 -15.26 23.96
CA PRO A 167 -15.74 -16.48 24.75
C PRO A 167 -15.39 -16.29 26.23
N GLY A 168 -14.42 -15.43 26.53
CA GLY A 168 -14.02 -15.08 27.89
C GLY A 168 -15.11 -14.30 28.64
N LEU A 169 -15.79 -13.40 27.94
CA LEU A 169 -16.91 -12.62 28.50
C LEU A 169 -18.16 -13.48 28.74
N CYS A 170 -18.52 -14.35 27.81
CA CYS A 170 -19.65 -15.29 27.99
C CYS A 170 -19.43 -16.26 29.15
N HIS A 171 -18.18 -16.68 29.39
CA HIS A 171 -17.86 -17.54 30.54
C HIS A 171 -18.01 -16.80 31.88
N ARG A 172 -17.74 -15.50 31.90
CA ARG A 172 -17.82 -14.68 33.12
C ARG A 172 -19.26 -14.27 33.47
N ALA A 173 -20.12 -14.08 32.44
CA ALA A 173 -21.52 -13.72 32.59
C ALA A 173 -22.43 -14.90 32.96
N GLY A 174 -22.01 -16.15 32.70
CA GLY A 174 -22.72 -17.38 33.04
C GLY A 174 -22.39 -17.95 34.42
N GLY A 175 -22.01 -17.12 35.39
CA GLY A 175 -21.88 -17.49 36.79
C GLY A 175 -23.24 -18.00 37.32
N PRO A 176 -23.25 -19.01 38.23
CA PRO A 176 -24.52 -19.59 38.71
C PRO A 176 -25.37 -18.53 39.38
N PRO A 177 -26.71 -18.51 39.13
CA PRO A 177 -27.60 -17.66 39.89
C PRO A 177 -27.45 -18.05 41.38
N GLY A 178 -27.22 -17.05 42.20
CA GLY A 178 -27.02 -17.22 43.63
C GLY A 178 -28.12 -18.06 44.22
N GLN A 179 -27.75 -19.12 44.92
CA GLN A 179 -28.54 -19.76 45.92
C GLN A 179 -28.85 -18.71 46.98
N GLN A 180 -30.06 -18.19 46.98
CA GLN A 180 -30.65 -17.55 48.14
C GLN A 180 -31.39 -18.64 48.88
N ASP A 181 -30.80 -19.08 49.97
CA ASP A 181 -31.51 -19.72 51.08
C ASP A 181 -31.95 -18.66 52.06
#